data_c229e618b04453bffdb1b303f33c6568
#
_entry.id   c229e618b04453bffdb1b303f33c6568
#
_cell.length_a   1.000
_cell.length_b   1.000
_cell.length_c   1.000
_cell.angle_alpha   90.00
_cell.angle_beta   90.00
_cell.angle_gamma   90.00
#
_symmetry.space_group_name_H-M   'P 1'
#
loop_
_entity.id
_entity.type
_entity.pdbx_description
1 polymer ?
#
loop_
_entity_poly.entity_id
_entity_poly.type
_entity_poly.pdbx_seq_one_letter_code
_entity_poly.pdbx_strand_id
1 'polypeptide(L)'
;MTPSHIHRHSNGLVTVVMERPATHQVRVLLMVRVGSRFESADELGISHFLEHVLFRGCEGFPDGDALNRAFEEVGGMLDAHTGVETTDFDMTVHPAKLSEGLGVLARFLRSPVFAELEKEREILLDELAYDYNEQGRMINPAILAAELMWPDHPLGRCVGGVPATISALGEKHIRTHHARYFRPENMVLGLAGRLDGRDAIAMVEGHFGDWKSAPGDQAENPAASPLPAHRPGAGGSGGPGVKVVPDSGNQFHLQISLPAPGYNDAAELTAILLTRILDDGPTSRLQRVIREQRALVYHIDAGYSAYWDAGTLDIATSVATGRLDNLLKHLFEELSRFRRDGPTQDELERARMRHLYDLDFEGDSLSAQLGRYAWPQLYSTVREVEEEREGIGAITLEHLREMAGSLISRENARLALVGPADSETERRLKDALARWE
;
A
#
# COMPACT_ATOMS: atom_id res chain seq x y z
N MET A 1 12.60 -4.75 18.33
CA MET A 1 13.49 -3.72 18.91
C MET A 1 12.75 -2.40 18.86
N THR A 2 12.72 -1.67 19.96
CA THR A 2 12.03 -0.38 20.13
C THR A 2 12.88 0.76 19.58
N PRO A 3 12.29 1.86 19.07
CA PRO A 3 13.04 3.07 18.72
C PRO A 3 13.88 3.59 19.89
N SER A 4 15.07 4.09 19.59
CA SER A 4 15.91 4.74 20.61
C SER A 4 15.28 6.05 21.08
N HIS A 5 14.67 6.79 20.15
CA HIS A 5 13.98 8.05 20.41
C HIS A 5 12.78 8.24 19.49
N ILE A 6 11.69 8.79 20.03
CA ILE A 6 10.58 9.38 19.27
C ILE A 6 10.49 10.83 19.74
N HIS A 7 10.67 11.78 18.84
CA HIS A 7 10.70 13.20 19.15
C HIS A 7 9.69 13.96 18.29
N ARG A 8 8.87 14.80 18.95
CA ARG A 8 7.97 15.73 18.26
C ARG A 8 8.55 17.13 18.31
N HIS A 9 8.87 17.66 17.14
CA HIS A 9 9.39 19.03 17.00
C HIS A 9 8.30 20.09 17.22
N SER A 10 8.72 21.32 17.48
CA SER A 10 7.81 22.44 17.74
C SER A 10 6.86 22.77 16.57
N ASN A 11 7.26 22.45 15.34
CA ASN A 11 6.46 22.62 14.13
C ASN A 11 5.54 21.41 13.83
N GLY A 12 5.51 20.39 14.70
CA GLY A 12 4.66 19.22 14.59
C GLY A 12 5.28 18.02 13.91
N LEU A 13 6.44 18.15 13.22
CA LEU A 13 7.16 17.00 12.66
C LEU A 13 7.48 15.99 13.73
N VAL A 14 7.27 14.70 13.44
CA VAL A 14 7.67 13.59 14.32
C VAL A 14 8.94 12.96 13.74
N THR A 15 9.97 12.80 14.58
CA THR A 15 11.17 12.05 14.22
C THR A 15 11.25 10.76 15.02
N VAL A 16 11.43 9.64 14.32
CA VAL A 16 11.68 8.31 14.88
C VAL A 16 13.12 7.94 14.64
N VAL A 17 13.88 7.65 15.70
CA VAL A 17 15.32 7.34 15.61
C VAL A 17 15.59 5.94 16.14
N MET A 18 16.39 5.17 15.37
CA MET A 18 16.80 3.82 15.71
C MET A 18 18.32 3.68 15.54
N GLU A 19 19.05 3.74 16.66
CA GLU A 19 20.50 3.58 16.65
C GLU A 19 20.93 2.15 16.34
N ARG A 20 21.79 1.98 15.35
CA ARG A 20 22.38 0.70 14.93
C ARG A 20 23.89 0.89 14.67
N PRO A 21 24.70 0.97 15.71
CA PRO A 21 26.13 1.33 15.58
C PRO A 21 26.96 0.32 14.77
N ALA A 22 26.46 -0.92 14.62
CA ALA A 22 27.13 -1.96 13.85
C ALA A 22 26.99 -1.81 12.33
N THR A 23 26.07 -0.94 11.85
CA THR A 23 25.87 -0.73 10.41
C THR A 23 26.84 0.35 9.87
N HIS A 24 27.00 0.41 8.55
CA HIS A 24 27.81 1.42 7.87
C HIS A 24 26.97 2.43 7.08
N GLN A 25 25.68 2.48 7.33
CA GLN A 25 24.71 3.31 6.64
C GLN A 25 23.71 3.91 7.63
N VAL A 26 23.02 4.95 7.18
CA VAL A 26 21.79 5.45 7.79
C VAL A 26 20.69 5.38 6.75
N ARG A 27 19.60 4.70 7.07
CA ARG A 27 18.35 4.72 6.29
C ARG A 27 17.53 5.91 6.74
N VAL A 28 17.05 6.68 5.79
CA VAL A 28 16.18 7.84 5.99
C VAL A 28 14.87 7.55 5.29
N LEU A 29 13.76 7.59 6.03
CA LEU A 29 12.41 7.39 5.51
C LEU A 29 11.56 8.57 5.93
N LEU A 30 11.07 9.36 4.97
CA LEU A 30 10.09 10.41 5.26
C LEU A 30 8.75 9.98 4.69
N MET A 31 7.72 10.01 5.52
CA MET A 31 6.35 9.67 5.16
C MET A 31 5.47 10.91 5.29
N VAL A 32 4.69 11.19 4.26
CA VAL A 32 3.66 12.22 4.24
C VAL A 32 2.30 11.53 4.24
N ARG A 33 1.40 11.94 5.12
CA ARG A 33 0.03 11.42 5.16
C ARG A 33 -0.80 12.01 4.02
N VAL A 34 -0.58 11.52 2.81
CA VAL A 34 -1.29 11.88 1.59
C VAL A 34 -1.15 10.77 0.56
N GLY A 35 -2.18 10.53 -0.22
CA GLY A 35 -2.25 9.55 -1.30
C GLY A 35 -3.62 9.60 -1.93
N SER A 36 -3.98 8.64 -2.77
CA SER A 36 -5.24 8.65 -3.53
C SER A 36 -6.50 8.72 -2.67
N ARG A 37 -6.43 8.28 -1.41
CA ARG A 37 -7.53 8.36 -0.45
C ARG A 37 -7.92 9.81 -0.10
N PHE A 38 -6.99 10.75 -0.18
CA PHE A 38 -7.18 12.16 0.18
C PHE A 38 -7.52 13.06 -1.01
N GLU A 39 -7.60 12.47 -2.19
CA GLU A 39 -7.88 13.19 -3.44
C GLU A 39 -9.38 13.39 -3.65
N SER A 40 -9.77 14.50 -4.29
CA SER A 40 -11.12 14.66 -4.80
C SER A 40 -11.32 13.87 -6.11
N ALA A 41 -12.56 13.64 -6.51
CA ALA A 41 -12.83 12.91 -7.75
C ALA A 41 -12.27 13.61 -9.01
N ASP A 42 -12.15 14.93 -8.97
CA ASP A 42 -11.66 15.74 -10.09
C ASP A 42 -10.12 15.86 -10.10
N GLU A 43 -9.45 15.41 -9.01
CA GLU A 43 -7.99 15.52 -8.84
C GLU A 43 -7.32 14.14 -8.68
N LEU A 44 -7.95 13.08 -9.17
CA LEU A 44 -7.39 11.73 -9.07
C LEU A 44 -6.01 11.65 -9.72
N GLY A 45 -5.04 11.09 -8.98
CA GLY A 45 -3.64 10.94 -9.38
C GLY A 45 -2.77 12.16 -9.09
N ILE A 46 -3.30 13.21 -8.44
CA ILE A 46 -2.53 14.43 -8.14
C ILE A 46 -1.37 14.17 -7.18
N SER A 47 -1.50 13.24 -6.24
CA SER A 47 -0.42 12.88 -5.32
C SER A 47 0.74 12.23 -6.06
N HIS A 48 0.44 11.31 -6.97
CA HIS A 48 1.44 10.64 -7.81
C HIS A 48 2.06 11.63 -8.81
N PHE A 49 1.25 12.50 -9.41
CA PHE A 49 1.78 13.57 -10.27
C PHE A 49 2.71 14.52 -9.50
N LEU A 50 2.35 14.92 -8.29
CA LEU A 50 3.21 15.74 -7.45
C LEU A 50 4.53 15.02 -7.15
N GLU A 51 4.50 13.74 -6.82
CA GLU A 51 5.71 12.94 -6.60
C GLU A 51 6.69 13.08 -7.76
N HIS A 52 6.25 12.84 -9.01
CA HIS A 52 7.09 12.99 -10.22
C HIS A 52 7.66 14.40 -10.36
N VAL A 53 6.82 15.42 -10.14
CA VAL A 53 7.22 16.82 -10.31
C VAL A 53 8.27 17.25 -9.28
N LEU A 54 8.25 16.69 -8.06
CA LEU A 54 9.25 16.99 -7.02
C LEU A 54 10.67 16.68 -7.50
N PHE A 55 10.86 15.63 -8.30
CA PHE A 55 12.17 15.24 -8.84
C PHE A 55 12.70 16.17 -9.96
N ARG A 56 11.94 17.21 -10.37
CA ARG A 56 12.36 18.15 -11.40
C ARG A 56 13.19 19.32 -10.87
N GLY A 57 13.53 19.30 -9.59
CA GLY A 57 14.43 20.26 -8.95
C GLY A 57 13.78 20.99 -7.78
N CYS A 58 14.61 21.66 -7.00
CA CYS A 58 14.19 22.45 -5.85
C CYS A 58 15.14 23.63 -5.64
N GLU A 59 14.88 24.44 -4.61
CA GLU A 59 15.76 25.55 -4.24
C GLU A 59 17.22 25.08 -4.06
N GLY A 60 18.12 25.68 -4.84
CA GLY A 60 19.55 25.33 -4.87
C GLY A 60 19.91 24.18 -5.84
N PHE A 61 18.93 23.48 -6.39
CA PHE A 61 19.10 22.42 -7.39
C PHE A 61 18.07 22.65 -8.52
N PRO A 62 18.47 23.37 -9.59
CA PRO A 62 17.53 23.94 -10.56
C PRO A 62 16.83 22.92 -11.47
N ASP A 63 17.34 21.70 -11.53
CA ASP A 63 16.84 20.62 -12.37
C ASP A 63 17.05 19.25 -11.71
N GLY A 64 16.48 18.20 -12.31
CA GLY A 64 16.57 16.83 -11.83
C GLY A 64 17.98 16.27 -11.78
N ASP A 65 18.85 16.64 -12.73
CA ASP A 65 20.23 16.17 -12.76
C ASP A 65 21.04 16.74 -11.58
N ALA A 66 20.91 18.03 -11.29
CA ALA A 66 21.55 18.66 -10.14
C ALA A 66 21.05 18.07 -8.81
N LEU A 67 19.75 17.80 -8.72
CA LEU A 67 19.12 17.20 -7.55
C LEU A 67 19.58 15.74 -7.35
N ASN A 68 19.56 14.91 -8.39
CA ASN A 68 20.00 13.52 -8.31
C ASN A 68 21.48 13.42 -7.92
N ARG A 69 22.36 14.26 -8.48
CA ARG A 69 23.77 14.32 -8.06
C ARG A 69 23.93 14.64 -6.58
N ALA A 70 23.12 15.55 -6.05
CA ALA A 70 23.17 15.89 -4.63
C ALA A 70 22.80 14.71 -3.73
N PHE A 71 21.86 13.86 -4.14
CA PHE A 71 21.54 12.61 -3.43
C PHE A 71 22.64 11.56 -3.61
N GLU A 72 23.21 11.40 -4.80
CA GLU A 72 24.32 10.47 -5.05
C GLU A 72 25.57 10.84 -4.20
N GLU A 73 25.87 12.12 -4.05
CA GLU A 73 27.02 12.63 -3.27
C GLU A 73 26.90 12.36 -1.76
N VAL A 74 25.70 12.12 -1.24
CA VAL A 74 25.48 11.74 0.18
C VAL A 74 25.40 10.22 0.39
N GLY A 75 25.43 9.43 -0.67
CA GLY A 75 25.59 7.98 -0.59
C GLY A 75 24.53 7.12 -1.24
N GLY A 76 23.53 7.70 -1.90
CA GLY A 76 22.49 6.91 -2.54
C GLY A 76 21.58 7.72 -3.46
N MET A 77 20.50 7.09 -3.87
CA MET A 77 19.39 7.73 -4.59
C MET A 77 18.24 7.97 -3.61
N LEU A 78 17.40 8.93 -3.92
CA LEU A 78 16.09 9.07 -3.29
C LEU A 78 15.08 8.30 -4.13
N ASP A 79 14.44 7.33 -3.51
CA ASP A 79 13.27 6.65 -4.06
C ASP A 79 12.01 7.28 -3.48
N ALA A 80 10.91 7.28 -4.24
CA ALA A 80 9.60 7.71 -3.76
C ALA A 80 8.53 6.70 -4.15
N HIS A 81 7.47 6.69 -3.38
CA HIS A 81 6.31 5.84 -3.62
C HIS A 81 5.04 6.52 -3.14
N THR A 82 4.09 6.70 -4.04
CA THR A 82 2.74 7.16 -3.70
C THR A 82 1.82 5.97 -3.53
N GLY A 83 1.29 5.82 -2.32
CA GLY A 83 0.29 4.82 -1.99
C GLY A 83 -1.12 5.39 -1.88
N VAL A 84 -2.00 4.60 -1.28
CA VAL A 84 -3.39 5.00 -1.03
C VAL A 84 -3.46 6.03 0.10
N GLU A 85 -2.69 5.85 1.17
CA GLU A 85 -2.76 6.66 2.40
C GLU A 85 -1.50 7.46 2.70
N THR A 86 -0.36 7.13 2.08
CA THR A 86 0.92 7.81 2.27
C THR A 86 1.64 8.05 0.95
N THR A 87 2.48 9.07 0.94
CA THR A 87 3.56 9.26 -0.04
C THR A 87 4.87 9.21 0.74
N ASP A 88 5.74 8.28 0.36
CA ASP A 88 6.94 7.95 1.09
C ASP A 88 8.18 8.32 0.28
N PHE A 89 9.21 8.83 0.96
CA PHE A 89 10.51 9.18 0.39
C PHE A 89 11.59 8.47 1.18
N ASP A 90 12.40 7.67 0.50
CA ASP A 90 13.31 6.73 1.12
C ASP A 90 14.69 6.80 0.50
N MET A 91 15.73 6.96 1.32
CA MET A 91 17.12 6.99 0.86
C MET A 91 18.07 6.33 1.87
N THR A 92 19.21 5.89 1.37
CA THR A 92 20.34 5.48 2.20
C THR A 92 21.42 6.53 2.12
N VAL A 93 21.96 6.95 3.26
CA VAL A 93 23.06 7.92 3.30
C VAL A 93 24.27 7.36 4.06
N HIS A 94 25.45 7.84 3.68
CA HIS A 94 26.65 7.57 4.48
C HIS A 94 26.55 8.30 5.82
N PRO A 95 26.90 7.69 6.97
CA PRO A 95 26.77 8.35 8.29
C PRO A 95 27.43 9.73 8.40
N ALA A 96 28.58 9.92 7.78
CA ALA A 96 29.30 11.21 7.77
C ALA A 96 28.59 12.29 6.91
N LYS A 97 27.58 11.92 6.13
CA LYS A 97 26.84 12.79 5.21
C LYS A 97 25.36 12.96 5.60
N LEU A 98 24.97 12.47 6.78
CA LEU A 98 23.58 12.53 7.22
C LEU A 98 23.01 13.96 7.23
N SER A 99 23.76 14.93 7.79
CA SER A 99 23.32 16.32 7.84
C SER A 99 23.13 16.93 6.44
N GLU A 100 24.07 16.64 5.52
CA GLU A 100 23.98 17.13 4.13
C GLU A 100 22.77 16.50 3.42
N GLY A 101 22.54 15.17 3.58
CA GLY A 101 21.39 14.48 3.01
C GLY A 101 20.05 15.01 3.54
N LEU A 102 19.95 15.25 4.85
CA LEU A 102 18.77 15.88 5.45
C LEU A 102 18.53 17.29 4.91
N GLY A 103 19.61 18.05 4.66
CA GLY A 103 19.52 19.38 4.07
C GLY A 103 19.02 19.37 2.61
N VAL A 104 19.41 18.37 1.80
CA VAL A 104 18.88 18.19 0.45
C VAL A 104 17.40 17.78 0.51
N LEU A 105 17.07 16.81 1.35
CA LEU A 105 15.69 16.30 1.51
C LEU A 105 14.74 17.43 1.99
N ALA A 106 15.16 18.26 2.94
CA ALA A 106 14.34 19.37 3.42
C ALA A 106 14.02 20.38 2.30
N ARG A 107 14.99 20.74 1.46
CA ARG A 107 14.76 21.64 0.30
C ARG A 107 13.93 21.01 -0.77
N PHE A 108 14.17 19.73 -1.07
CA PHE A 108 13.38 18.94 -2.01
C PHE A 108 11.88 18.97 -1.68
N LEU A 109 11.52 18.76 -0.42
CA LEU A 109 10.14 18.71 0.02
C LEU A 109 9.51 20.08 0.22
N ARG A 110 10.28 21.08 0.67
CA ARG A 110 9.78 22.39 1.08
C ARG A 110 9.66 23.36 -0.08
N SER A 111 10.61 23.32 -1.02
CA SER A 111 10.79 24.37 -2.04
C SER A 111 10.99 23.81 -3.45
N PRO A 112 10.06 22.93 -3.95
CA PRO A 112 10.16 22.41 -5.31
C PRO A 112 9.97 23.54 -6.35
N VAL A 113 10.62 23.38 -7.52
CA VAL A 113 10.50 24.38 -8.60
C VAL A 113 9.26 24.18 -9.47
N PHE A 114 8.59 23.05 -9.40
CA PHE A 114 7.40 22.67 -10.21
C PHE A 114 7.65 22.86 -11.72
N ALA A 115 8.82 22.42 -12.18
CA ALA A 115 9.21 22.52 -13.58
C ALA A 115 8.74 21.31 -14.40
N GLU A 116 8.81 21.40 -15.71
CA GLU A 116 8.59 20.31 -16.68
C GLU A 116 7.26 19.55 -16.51
N LEU A 117 6.20 20.23 -16.06
CA LEU A 117 4.88 19.61 -15.82
C LEU A 117 4.32 18.84 -17.02
N GLU A 118 4.47 19.38 -18.24
CA GLU A 118 3.95 18.71 -19.43
C GLU A 118 4.72 17.43 -19.75
N LYS A 119 6.03 17.43 -19.54
CA LYS A 119 6.86 16.24 -19.71
C LYS A 119 6.47 15.14 -18.71
N GLU A 120 6.26 15.52 -17.43
CA GLU A 120 5.80 14.56 -16.40
C GLU A 120 4.40 14.05 -16.68
N ARG A 121 3.51 14.90 -17.19
CA ARG A 121 2.19 14.48 -17.65
C ARG A 121 2.26 13.40 -18.72
N GLU A 122 3.11 13.59 -19.73
CA GLU A 122 3.31 12.59 -20.80
C GLU A 122 3.82 11.26 -20.21
N ILE A 123 4.81 11.30 -19.31
CA ILE A 123 5.35 10.11 -18.64
C ILE A 123 4.25 9.38 -17.84
N LEU A 124 3.45 10.10 -17.08
CA LEU A 124 2.34 9.53 -16.31
C LEU A 124 1.25 8.93 -17.20
N LEU A 125 0.93 9.57 -18.30
CA LEU A 125 -0.04 9.03 -19.27
C LEU A 125 0.50 7.76 -19.94
N ASP A 126 1.79 7.70 -20.23
CA ASP A 126 2.45 6.50 -20.74
C ASP A 126 2.46 5.37 -19.70
N GLU A 127 2.71 5.69 -18.44
CA GLU A 127 2.62 4.73 -17.32
C GLU A 127 1.18 4.20 -17.15
N LEU A 128 0.19 5.07 -17.15
CA LEU A 128 -1.21 4.69 -17.08
C LEU A 128 -1.66 3.83 -18.27
N ALA A 129 -1.03 4.00 -19.45
CA ALA A 129 -1.39 3.22 -20.62
C ALA A 129 -1.22 1.71 -20.43
N TYR A 130 -0.35 1.26 -19.51
CA TYR A 130 -0.22 -0.18 -19.17
C TYR A 130 -1.48 -0.76 -18.52
N ASP A 131 -2.29 0.07 -17.87
CA ASP A 131 -3.54 -0.32 -17.23
C ASP A 131 -4.77 -0.25 -18.17
N TYR A 132 -4.58 0.18 -19.41
CA TYR A 132 -5.65 0.33 -20.40
C TYR A 132 -5.35 -0.42 -21.68
N ASN A 133 -6.37 -1.03 -22.28
CA ASN A 133 -6.24 -1.62 -23.61
C ASN A 133 -6.41 -0.60 -24.74
N GLU A 134 -6.22 -1.06 -25.99
CA GLU A 134 -6.37 -0.23 -27.20
C GLU A 134 -7.76 0.42 -27.35
N GLN A 135 -8.79 -0.11 -26.69
CA GLN A 135 -10.13 0.45 -26.66
C GLN A 135 -10.34 1.46 -25.51
N GLY A 136 -9.29 1.79 -24.75
CA GLY A 136 -9.31 2.69 -23.61
C GLY A 136 -10.07 2.12 -22.38
N ARG A 137 -10.14 0.79 -22.24
CA ARG A 137 -10.77 0.13 -21.10
C ARG A 137 -9.71 -0.24 -20.08
N MET A 138 -10.00 0.00 -18.82
CA MET A 138 -9.18 -0.48 -17.70
C MET A 138 -9.05 -2.01 -17.75
N ILE A 139 -7.82 -2.52 -17.71
CA ILE A 139 -7.50 -3.95 -17.78
C ILE A 139 -6.69 -4.45 -16.57
N ASN A 140 -6.52 -3.63 -15.54
CA ASN A 140 -5.90 -4.04 -14.28
C ASN A 140 -6.95 -4.67 -13.35
N PRO A 141 -6.92 -6.00 -13.11
CA PRO A 141 -7.97 -6.66 -12.33
C PRO A 141 -8.02 -6.19 -10.88
N ALA A 142 -6.90 -5.78 -10.28
CA ALA A 142 -6.86 -5.30 -8.90
C ALA A 142 -7.61 -3.96 -8.76
N ILE A 143 -7.39 -3.02 -9.69
CA ILE A 143 -8.11 -1.74 -9.73
C ILE A 143 -9.61 -1.98 -9.94
N LEU A 144 -9.98 -2.86 -10.88
CA LEU A 144 -11.37 -3.20 -11.15
C LEU A 144 -12.07 -3.85 -9.94
N ALA A 145 -11.36 -4.69 -9.18
CA ALA A 145 -11.88 -5.30 -7.96
C ALA A 145 -12.01 -4.28 -6.82
N ALA A 146 -11.06 -3.34 -6.70
CA ALA A 146 -11.13 -2.25 -5.74
C ALA A 146 -12.33 -1.32 -6.02
N GLU A 147 -12.59 -0.96 -7.27
CA GLU A 147 -13.79 -0.21 -7.67
C GLU A 147 -15.10 -0.93 -7.27
N LEU A 148 -15.14 -2.24 -7.42
CA LEU A 148 -16.28 -3.06 -6.99
C LEU A 148 -16.38 -3.16 -5.46
N MET A 149 -15.25 -3.18 -4.76
CA MET A 149 -15.20 -3.27 -3.30
C MET A 149 -15.66 -1.98 -2.64
N TRP A 150 -15.24 -0.85 -3.19
CA TRP A 150 -15.48 0.47 -2.64
C TRP A 150 -16.07 1.44 -3.68
N PRO A 151 -17.27 1.17 -4.19
CA PRO A 151 -17.92 2.08 -5.13
C PRO A 151 -18.11 3.45 -4.47
N ASP A 152 -17.79 4.51 -5.20
CA ASP A 152 -17.88 5.91 -4.75
C ASP A 152 -17.04 6.27 -3.50
N HIS A 153 -16.16 5.37 -3.07
CA HIS A 153 -15.25 5.62 -1.95
C HIS A 153 -13.80 5.78 -2.44
N PRO A 154 -12.99 6.63 -1.80
CA PRO A 154 -11.60 6.85 -2.20
C PRO A 154 -10.71 5.59 -2.27
N LEU A 155 -10.94 4.58 -1.44
CA LEU A 155 -10.20 3.31 -1.48
C LEU A 155 -10.38 2.52 -2.79
N GLY A 156 -11.47 2.78 -3.53
CA GLY A 156 -11.71 2.16 -4.84
C GLY A 156 -11.05 2.90 -6.01
N ARG A 157 -10.28 3.95 -5.74
CA ARG A 157 -9.66 4.79 -6.77
C ARG A 157 -8.27 4.31 -7.15
N CYS A 158 -7.91 4.50 -8.43
CA CYS A 158 -6.54 4.23 -8.89
C CYS A 158 -5.57 5.28 -8.33
N VAL A 159 -4.46 4.84 -7.75
CA VAL A 159 -3.42 5.73 -7.21
C VAL A 159 -2.81 6.61 -8.31
N GLY A 160 -2.58 6.06 -9.50
CA GLY A 160 -2.08 6.80 -10.66
C GLY A 160 -3.09 7.79 -11.26
N GLY A 161 -4.35 7.77 -10.78
CA GLY A 161 -5.43 8.57 -11.37
C GLY A 161 -6.02 7.92 -12.63
N VAL A 162 -6.64 8.76 -13.46
CA VAL A 162 -7.16 8.35 -14.77
C VAL A 162 -6.70 9.33 -15.85
N PRO A 163 -6.61 8.94 -17.12
CA PRO A 163 -6.09 9.82 -18.18
C PRO A 163 -6.79 11.18 -18.26
N ALA A 164 -8.09 11.22 -17.99
CA ALA A 164 -8.88 12.46 -18.02
C ALA A 164 -8.47 13.43 -16.90
N THR A 165 -8.27 12.96 -15.67
CA THR A 165 -7.85 13.81 -14.53
C THR A 165 -6.40 14.25 -14.71
N ILE A 166 -5.48 13.35 -15.05
CA ILE A 166 -4.06 13.68 -15.29
C ILE A 166 -3.92 14.74 -16.39
N SER A 167 -4.72 14.65 -17.47
CA SER A 167 -4.72 15.64 -18.53
C SER A 167 -5.26 17.02 -18.10
N ALA A 168 -6.14 17.07 -17.12
CA ALA A 168 -6.77 18.31 -16.63
C ALA A 168 -6.00 19.02 -15.52
N LEU A 169 -5.13 18.28 -14.79
CA LEU A 169 -4.35 18.84 -13.68
C LEU A 169 -3.33 19.86 -14.21
N GLY A 170 -3.28 21.04 -13.62
CA GLY A 170 -2.32 22.09 -13.94
C GLY A 170 -1.50 22.52 -12.74
N GLU A 171 -0.52 23.38 -12.95
CA GLU A 171 0.43 23.81 -11.90
C GLU A 171 -0.26 24.33 -10.63
N LYS A 172 -1.38 25.04 -10.77
CA LYS A 172 -2.14 25.55 -9.62
C LYS A 172 -2.67 24.41 -8.74
N HIS A 173 -3.17 23.32 -9.32
CA HIS A 173 -3.65 22.17 -8.59
C HIS A 173 -2.49 21.51 -7.82
N ILE A 174 -1.37 21.27 -8.49
CA ILE A 174 -0.16 20.65 -7.90
C ILE A 174 0.38 21.48 -6.74
N ARG A 175 0.51 22.82 -6.92
CA ARG A 175 0.97 23.72 -5.85
C ARG A 175 0.00 23.77 -4.66
N THR A 176 -1.30 23.75 -4.92
CA THR A 176 -2.32 23.75 -3.85
C THR A 176 -2.27 22.44 -3.07
N HIS A 177 -2.14 21.31 -3.76
CA HIS A 177 -2.01 19.99 -3.14
C HIS A 177 -0.74 19.87 -2.31
N HIS A 178 0.40 20.31 -2.84
CA HIS A 178 1.65 20.39 -2.11
C HIS A 178 1.52 21.24 -0.84
N ALA A 179 1.04 22.48 -0.95
CA ALA A 179 0.88 23.37 0.19
C ALA A 179 -0.07 22.83 1.27
N ARG A 180 -1.08 22.04 0.86
CA ARG A 180 -2.05 21.43 1.76
C ARG A 180 -1.49 20.28 2.56
N TYR A 181 -0.68 19.41 1.95
CA TYR A 181 -0.29 18.13 2.55
C TYR A 181 1.20 18.06 2.94
N PHE A 182 2.11 18.76 2.23
CA PHE A 182 3.54 18.73 2.53
C PHE A 182 3.85 19.75 3.62
N ARG A 183 3.53 19.38 4.84
CA ARG A 183 3.61 20.20 6.05
C ARG A 183 4.21 19.37 7.19
N PRO A 184 5.09 19.96 8.04
CA PRO A 184 5.77 19.21 9.09
C PRO A 184 4.84 18.40 10.00
N GLU A 185 3.69 18.97 10.37
CA GLU A 185 2.69 18.30 11.23
C GLU A 185 1.95 17.13 10.56
N ASN A 186 2.11 16.98 9.24
CA ASN A 186 1.55 15.89 8.44
C ASN A 186 2.62 14.87 8.02
N MET A 187 3.82 14.93 8.63
CA MET A 187 4.98 14.13 8.24
C MET A 187 5.58 13.40 9.43
N VAL A 188 6.19 12.26 9.11
CA VAL A 188 7.06 11.50 10.02
C VAL A 188 8.38 11.24 9.32
N LEU A 189 9.49 11.54 10.00
CA LEU A 189 10.84 11.29 9.53
C LEU A 189 11.47 10.17 10.36
N GLY A 190 11.75 9.04 9.75
CA GLY A 190 12.45 7.91 10.35
C GLY A 190 13.94 7.91 10.00
N LEU A 191 14.79 7.69 10.98
CA LEU A 191 16.24 7.57 10.84
C LEU A 191 16.71 6.29 11.51
N ALA A 192 17.32 5.35 10.78
CA ALA A 192 17.85 4.11 11.34
C ALA A 192 19.27 3.82 10.84
N GLY A 193 20.18 3.50 11.73
CA GLY A 193 21.54 3.14 11.33
C GLY A 193 22.63 3.63 12.29
N ARG A 194 23.82 3.84 11.73
CA ARG A 194 24.98 4.33 12.49
C ARG A 194 24.86 5.85 12.68
N LEU A 195 24.22 6.25 13.76
CA LEU A 195 24.04 7.64 14.18
C LEU A 195 23.95 7.70 15.71
N ASP A 196 24.14 8.88 16.28
CA ASP A 196 23.76 9.24 17.64
C ASP A 196 22.37 9.88 17.60
N GLY A 197 21.47 9.43 18.46
CA GLY A 197 20.07 9.85 18.42
C GLY A 197 19.86 11.32 18.77
N ARG A 198 20.64 11.88 19.68
CA ARG A 198 20.53 13.30 20.05
C ARG A 198 21.05 14.20 18.95
N ASP A 199 22.20 13.83 18.37
CA ASP A 199 22.78 14.57 17.24
C ASP A 199 21.84 14.50 16.03
N ALA A 200 21.24 13.35 15.75
CA ALA A 200 20.27 13.17 14.66
C ALA A 200 19.04 14.10 14.84
N ILE A 201 18.46 14.14 16.04
CA ILE A 201 17.33 15.04 16.35
C ILE A 201 17.75 16.51 16.17
N ALA A 202 18.95 16.88 16.62
CA ALA A 202 19.47 18.25 16.44
C ALA A 202 19.69 18.60 14.95
N MET A 203 20.19 17.65 14.13
CA MET A 203 20.30 17.83 12.68
C MET A 203 18.93 18.04 12.02
N VAL A 204 17.93 17.22 12.40
CA VAL A 204 16.55 17.39 11.89
C VAL A 204 16.00 18.75 12.29
N GLU A 205 16.15 19.17 13.54
CA GLU A 205 15.72 20.50 13.99
C GLU A 205 16.41 21.63 13.19
N GLY A 206 17.70 21.46 12.88
CA GLY A 206 18.47 22.44 12.09
C GLY A 206 17.99 22.59 10.64
N HIS A 207 17.47 21.53 10.01
CA HIS A 207 17.05 21.55 8.61
C HIS A 207 15.54 21.71 8.42
N PHE A 208 14.72 21.23 9.37
CA PHE A 208 13.26 21.20 9.26
C PHE A 208 12.57 22.09 10.28
N GLY A 209 13.24 22.50 11.39
CA GLY A 209 12.60 23.17 12.51
C GLY A 209 12.03 24.56 12.20
N ASP A 210 12.60 25.29 11.26
CA ASP A 210 12.10 26.58 10.79
C ASP A 210 10.98 26.48 9.74
N TRP A 211 10.68 25.26 9.25
CA TRP A 211 9.60 25.04 8.31
C TRP A 211 8.25 25.22 9.01
N LYS A 212 7.51 26.24 8.62
CA LYS A 212 6.19 26.58 9.16
C LYS A 212 5.14 26.42 8.07
N SER A 213 4.00 25.92 8.46
CA SER A 213 2.80 25.91 7.60
C SER A 213 2.36 27.35 7.31
N ALA A 214 1.89 27.61 6.09
CA ALA A 214 1.46 28.95 5.70
C ALA A 214 0.30 29.45 6.60
N PRO A 215 0.32 30.71 7.08
CA PRO A 215 -0.79 31.28 7.83
C PRO A 215 -2.02 31.40 6.93
N GLY A 216 -3.13 30.86 7.33
CA GLY A 216 -4.41 30.91 6.59
C GLY A 216 -4.88 29.58 6.03
N ASP A 217 -4.01 28.59 5.82
CA ASP A 217 -4.37 27.22 5.50
C ASP A 217 -4.75 26.38 6.75
N GLN A 218 -5.49 26.98 7.68
CA GLN A 218 -6.20 26.23 8.73
C GLN A 218 -7.44 25.51 8.17
N ALA A 219 -7.53 25.36 6.86
CA ALA A 219 -8.44 24.41 6.27
C ALA A 219 -7.97 23.01 6.69
N GLU A 220 -8.63 22.50 7.70
CA GLU A 220 -8.59 21.12 8.20
C GLU A 220 -7.17 20.54 8.21
N ASN A 221 -6.51 20.61 9.37
CA ASN A 221 -5.28 19.82 9.58
C ASN A 221 -5.58 18.38 9.11
N PRO A 222 -5.01 17.93 7.98
CA PRO A 222 -5.32 16.59 7.47
C PRO A 222 -4.99 15.51 8.52
N ALA A 223 -4.01 15.77 9.39
CA ALA A 223 -3.69 14.91 10.52
C ALA A 223 -4.78 14.89 11.61
N ALA A 224 -5.63 15.92 11.69
CA ALA A 224 -6.73 16.00 12.66
C ALA A 224 -8.08 15.51 12.10
N SER A 225 -8.22 15.40 10.78
CA SER A 225 -9.44 14.88 10.17
C SER A 225 -9.45 13.35 10.25
N PRO A 226 -10.43 12.75 10.94
CA PRO A 226 -10.61 11.31 10.88
C PRO A 226 -10.87 10.90 9.43
N LEU A 227 -10.21 9.83 9.01
CA LEU A 227 -10.53 9.23 7.71
C LEU A 227 -12.01 8.86 7.69
N PRO A 228 -12.74 9.09 6.57
CA PRO A 228 -14.11 8.65 6.46
C PRO A 228 -14.18 7.15 6.78
N ALA A 229 -14.92 6.80 7.83
CA ALA A 229 -15.07 5.40 8.21
C ALA A 229 -15.70 4.64 7.05
N HIS A 230 -14.98 3.65 6.52
CA HIS A 230 -15.54 2.73 5.56
C HIS A 230 -16.10 1.51 6.29
N ARG A 231 -17.37 1.23 6.11
CA ARG A 231 -17.98 -0.03 6.55
C ARG A 231 -18.07 -0.96 5.35
N PRO A 232 -17.38 -2.09 5.34
CA PRO A 232 -17.58 -3.09 4.32
C PRO A 232 -19.06 -3.42 4.21
N GLY A 233 -19.62 -3.33 3.01
CA GLY A 233 -21.05 -3.61 2.76
C GLY A 233 -22.01 -2.45 2.96
N ALA A 234 -21.61 -1.26 3.44
CA ALA A 234 -22.51 -0.12 3.62
C ALA A 234 -22.89 0.61 2.32
N GLY A 235 -22.19 0.35 1.22
CA GLY A 235 -22.40 0.98 -0.10
C GLY A 235 -22.98 0.08 -1.18
N GLY A 236 -23.21 -1.20 -0.92
CA GLY A 236 -23.70 -2.15 -1.92
C GLY A 236 -24.88 -2.98 -1.41
N SER A 237 -26.08 -2.53 -1.70
CA SER A 237 -27.31 -3.34 -1.56
C SER A 237 -27.37 -4.42 -2.62
N GLY A 238 -26.52 -5.41 -2.57
CA GLY A 238 -26.69 -6.46 -3.57
C GLY A 238 -25.45 -7.30 -3.72
N GLY A 239 -25.58 -8.53 -3.57
CA GLY A 239 -24.80 -9.67 -3.94
C GLY A 239 -23.36 -9.50 -4.49
N PRO A 240 -22.73 -10.56 -4.92
CA PRO A 240 -21.34 -10.53 -5.40
C PRO A 240 -21.16 -9.58 -6.59
N GLY A 241 -20.14 -8.72 -6.54
CA GLY A 241 -19.77 -7.86 -7.66
C GLY A 241 -18.92 -8.62 -8.67
N VAL A 242 -19.30 -8.57 -9.94
CA VAL A 242 -18.52 -9.18 -11.04
C VAL A 242 -18.28 -8.15 -12.13
N LYS A 243 -17.03 -7.99 -12.54
CA LYS A 243 -16.63 -7.17 -13.68
C LYS A 243 -15.77 -7.98 -14.63
N VAL A 244 -16.22 -8.10 -15.89
CA VAL A 244 -15.47 -8.79 -16.95
C VAL A 244 -15.09 -7.78 -18.01
N VAL A 245 -13.81 -7.68 -18.30
CA VAL A 245 -13.27 -6.78 -19.32
C VAL A 245 -12.62 -7.62 -20.43
N PRO A 246 -13.19 -7.58 -21.64
CA PRO A 246 -12.56 -8.21 -22.80
C PRO A 246 -11.24 -7.53 -23.14
N ASP A 247 -10.21 -8.36 -23.29
CA ASP A 247 -8.89 -7.93 -23.73
C ASP A 247 -8.24 -9.00 -24.61
N SER A 248 -7.23 -8.61 -25.40
CA SER A 248 -6.48 -9.52 -26.25
C SER A 248 -5.53 -10.39 -25.41
N GLY A 249 -5.30 -11.61 -25.84
CA GLY A 249 -4.37 -12.49 -25.16
C GLY A 249 -4.81 -13.95 -25.18
N ASN A 250 -4.05 -14.79 -24.46
CA ASN A 250 -4.29 -16.24 -24.37
C ASN A 250 -4.55 -16.71 -22.93
N GLN A 251 -4.65 -15.78 -22.00
CA GLN A 251 -4.90 -16.02 -20.58
C GLN A 251 -5.98 -15.09 -20.07
N PHE A 252 -6.66 -15.55 -19.02
CA PHE A 252 -7.46 -14.71 -18.16
C PHE A 252 -6.67 -14.31 -16.91
N HIS A 253 -6.77 -13.06 -16.53
CA HIS A 253 -6.30 -12.52 -15.26
C HIS A 253 -7.50 -12.36 -14.34
N LEU A 254 -7.48 -13.06 -13.22
CA LEU A 254 -8.57 -13.08 -12.23
C LEU A 254 -8.09 -12.44 -10.94
N GLN A 255 -8.87 -11.51 -10.42
CA GLN A 255 -8.77 -10.98 -9.07
C GLN A 255 -10.06 -11.27 -8.31
N ILE A 256 -9.93 -11.80 -7.09
CA ILE A 256 -11.01 -11.93 -6.13
C ILE A 256 -10.61 -11.16 -4.89
N SER A 257 -11.39 -10.13 -4.54
CA SER A 257 -11.18 -9.34 -3.33
C SER A 257 -12.33 -9.60 -2.35
N LEU A 258 -11.97 -9.84 -1.10
CA LEU A 258 -12.87 -10.03 0.04
C LEU A 258 -12.61 -8.92 1.05
N PRO A 259 -13.65 -8.33 1.70
CA PRO A 259 -13.42 -7.34 2.75
C PRO A 259 -12.68 -7.97 3.92
N ALA A 260 -11.76 -7.22 4.51
CA ALA A 260 -10.98 -7.67 5.66
C ALA A 260 -10.86 -6.54 6.69
N PRO A 261 -10.46 -6.85 7.94
CA PRO A 261 -10.16 -5.82 8.96
C PRO A 261 -9.13 -4.81 8.47
N GLY A 262 -9.20 -3.57 8.95
CA GLY A 262 -8.14 -2.58 8.77
C GLY A 262 -7.06 -2.69 9.82
N TYR A 263 -6.02 -1.86 9.69
CA TYR A 263 -4.88 -1.83 10.62
C TYR A 263 -5.28 -1.54 12.07
N ASN A 264 -6.30 -0.69 12.28
CA ASN A 264 -6.77 -0.32 13.62
C ASN A 264 -7.81 -1.29 14.21
N ASP A 265 -8.04 -2.44 13.57
CA ASP A 265 -8.99 -3.45 14.03
C ASP A 265 -8.29 -4.50 14.89
N ALA A 266 -8.90 -4.88 16.01
CA ALA A 266 -8.37 -5.93 16.89
C ALA A 266 -8.23 -7.30 16.18
N ALA A 267 -8.98 -7.54 15.12
CA ALA A 267 -8.95 -8.77 14.34
C ALA A 267 -7.88 -8.78 13.23
N GLU A 268 -7.11 -7.70 13.06
CA GLU A 268 -6.10 -7.57 11.99
C GLU A 268 -5.08 -8.71 12.01
N LEU A 269 -4.52 -9.04 13.18
CA LEU A 269 -3.55 -10.15 13.30
C LEU A 269 -4.15 -11.51 12.91
N THR A 270 -5.45 -11.69 13.14
CA THR A 270 -6.16 -12.90 12.70
C THR A 270 -6.27 -12.95 11.17
N ALA A 271 -6.51 -11.79 10.52
CA ALA A 271 -6.52 -11.69 9.05
C ALA A 271 -5.15 -11.97 8.44
N ILE A 272 -4.08 -11.49 9.05
CA ILE A 272 -2.71 -11.81 8.66
C ILE A 272 -2.46 -13.33 8.68
N LEU A 273 -2.77 -14.02 9.78
CA LEU A 273 -2.57 -15.47 9.85
C LEU A 273 -3.49 -16.23 8.90
N LEU A 274 -4.75 -15.80 8.72
CA LEU A 274 -5.68 -16.41 7.76
C LEU A 274 -5.11 -16.35 6.33
N THR A 275 -4.58 -15.20 5.94
CA THR A 275 -3.98 -15.00 4.61
C THR A 275 -2.72 -15.86 4.45
N ARG A 276 -1.84 -15.92 5.44
CA ARG A 276 -0.65 -16.80 5.43
C ARG A 276 -1.01 -18.27 5.28
N ILE A 277 -2.12 -18.73 5.85
CA ILE A 277 -2.59 -20.10 5.66
C ILE A 277 -3.03 -20.34 4.21
N LEU A 278 -3.65 -19.35 3.58
CA LEU A 278 -4.05 -19.41 2.18
C LEU A 278 -2.82 -19.39 1.26
N ASP A 279 -1.90 -18.45 1.50
CA ASP A 279 -0.68 -18.30 0.70
C ASP A 279 0.50 -17.74 1.52
N ASP A 280 1.47 -18.59 1.78
CA ASP A 280 2.75 -18.25 2.41
C ASP A 280 3.81 -19.30 2.00
N GLY A 281 4.00 -19.43 0.69
CA GLY A 281 4.95 -20.37 0.09
C GLY A 281 4.33 -21.68 -0.42
N PRO A 282 5.14 -22.58 -0.98
CA PRO A 282 4.69 -23.72 -1.79
C PRO A 282 3.80 -24.73 -1.06
N THR A 283 3.84 -24.76 0.27
CA THR A 283 3.04 -25.68 1.09
C THR A 283 1.75 -25.07 1.63
N SER A 284 1.50 -23.80 1.35
CA SER A 284 0.26 -23.11 1.69
C SER A 284 -0.93 -23.68 0.91
N ARG A 285 -2.13 -23.39 1.37
CA ARG A 285 -3.33 -24.07 0.92
C ARG A 285 -3.61 -23.89 -0.58
N LEU A 286 -3.59 -22.64 -1.08
CA LEU A 286 -3.88 -22.37 -2.50
C LEU A 286 -2.75 -22.89 -3.41
N GLN A 287 -1.49 -22.69 -3.03
CA GLN A 287 -0.35 -23.19 -3.79
C GLN A 287 -0.41 -24.71 -3.93
N ARG A 288 -0.64 -25.41 -2.82
CA ARG A 288 -0.70 -26.87 -2.80
C ARG A 288 -1.87 -27.41 -3.61
N VAL A 289 -3.08 -26.87 -3.42
CA VAL A 289 -4.31 -27.44 -4.02
C VAL A 289 -4.46 -27.04 -5.48
N ILE A 290 -4.26 -25.76 -5.81
CA ILE A 290 -4.56 -25.21 -7.14
C ILE A 290 -3.38 -25.37 -8.08
N ARG A 291 -2.16 -25.08 -7.60
CA ARG A 291 -0.95 -25.12 -8.42
C ARG A 291 -0.32 -26.50 -8.43
N GLU A 292 0.09 -27.04 -7.27
CA GLU A 292 0.91 -28.25 -7.22
C GLU A 292 0.11 -29.54 -7.53
N GLN A 293 -1.03 -29.72 -6.89
CA GLN A 293 -1.82 -30.96 -7.07
C GLN A 293 -2.61 -31.00 -8.36
N ARG A 294 -3.11 -29.84 -8.85
CA ARG A 294 -4.00 -29.77 -10.00
C ARG A 294 -3.35 -29.16 -11.24
N ALA A 295 -2.23 -28.51 -11.11
CA ALA A 295 -1.51 -27.84 -12.19
C ALA A 295 -2.41 -26.92 -13.05
N LEU A 296 -3.36 -26.22 -12.42
CA LEU A 296 -4.34 -25.37 -13.11
C LEU A 296 -3.72 -24.05 -13.54
N VAL A 297 -2.84 -23.49 -12.71
CA VAL A 297 -2.20 -22.20 -12.89
C VAL A 297 -0.69 -22.31 -12.68
N TYR A 298 0.06 -21.38 -13.27
CA TYR A 298 1.49 -21.26 -12.98
C TYR A 298 1.71 -20.53 -11.65
N HIS A 299 0.87 -19.55 -11.34
CA HIS A 299 0.97 -18.71 -10.18
C HIS A 299 -0.42 -18.40 -9.61
N ILE A 300 -0.54 -18.41 -8.30
CA ILE A 300 -1.71 -17.97 -7.56
C ILE A 300 -1.22 -17.36 -6.26
N ASP A 301 -1.68 -16.15 -5.97
CA ASP A 301 -1.30 -15.42 -4.76
C ASP A 301 -2.53 -15.13 -3.90
N ALA A 302 -2.33 -15.13 -2.58
CA ALA A 302 -3.26 -14.47 -1.68
C ALA A 302 -2.51 -13.46 -0.82
N GLY A 303 -2.99 -12.21 -0.85
CA GLY A 303 -2.43 -11.09 -0.11
C GLY A 303 -3.44 -10.46 0.85
N TYR A 304 -2.95 -9.80 1.87
CA TYR A 304 -3.75 -8.98 2.76
C TYR A 304 -3.27 -7.54 2.67
N SER A 305 -4.18 -6.64 2.34
CA SER A 305 -3.94 -5.20 2.32
C SER A 305 -4.72 -4.54 3.43
N ALA A 306 -4.02 -3.91 4.38
CA ALA A 306 -4.63 -3.15 5.45
C ALA A 306 -4.47 -1.65 5.17
N TYR A 307 -5.60 -0.96 5.14
CA TYR A 307 -5.69 0.49 5.28
C TYR A 307 -6.00 0.80 6.74
N TRP A 308 -5.99 2.07 7.11
CA TRP A 308 -6.21 2.46 8.51
C TRP A 308 -7.48 1.83 9.14
N ASP A 309 -8.61 1.89 8.45
CA ASP A 309 -9.94 1.51 8.95
C ASP A 309 -10.66 0.44 8.11
N ALA A 310 -10.00 -0.11 7.11
CA ALA A 310 -10.51 -1.14 6.22
C ALA A 310 -9.38 -2.00 5.67
N GLY A 311 -9.71 -3.14 5.08
CA GLY A 311 -8.74 -3.99 4.42
C GLY A 311 -9.37 -4.90 3.38
N THR A 312 -8.52 -5.58 2.62
CA THR A 312 -8.90 -6.66 1.71
C THR A 312 -8.03 -7.89 1.89
N LEU A 313 -8.65 -9.04 1.70
CA LEU A 313 -7.97 -10.28 1.37
C LEU A 313 -8.16 -10.50 -0.12
N ASP A 314 -7.07 -10.50 -0.85
CA ASP A 314 -7.04 -10.55 -2.31
C ASP A 314 -6.48 -11.88 -2.78
N ILE A 315 -7.11 -12.49 -3.78
CA ILE A 315 -6.59 -13.68 -4.46
C ILE A 315 -6.44 -13.33 -5.93
N ALA A 316 -5.21 -13.42 -6.43
CA ALA A 316 -4.84 -13.10 -7.80
C ALA A 316 -4.27 -14.31 -8.52
N THR A 317 -4.63 -14.49 -9.80
CA THR A 317 -4.07 -15.56 -10.62
C THR A 317 -4.25 -15.30 -12.11
N SER A 318 -3.41 -15.94 -12.92
CA SER A 318 -3.57 -15.98 -14.36
C SER A 318 -3.79 -17.42 -14.82
N VAL A 319 -4.72 -17.62 -15.75
CA VAL A 319 -5.10 -18.97 -16.23
C VAL A 319 -5.29 -18.99 -17.75
N ALA A 320 -4.82 -20.04 -18.38
CA ALA A 320 -5.09 -20.27 -19.82
C ALA A 320 -6.60 -20.41 -20.08
N THR A 321 -7.05 -19.89 -21.22
CA THR A 321 -8.49 -19.80 -21.60
C THR A 321 -9.25 -21.11 -21.43
N GLY A 322 -8.67 -22.23 -21.84
CA GLY A 322 -9.29 -23.55 -21.74
C GLY A 322 -9.35 -24.16 -20.33
N ARG A 323 -8.76 -23.49 -19.33
CA ARG A 323 -8.71 -23.99 -17.94
C ARG A 323 -9.55 -23.17 -16.96
N LEU A 324 -10.16 -22.05 -17.39
CA LEU A 324 -10.91 -21.13 -16.52
C LEU A 324 -11.98 -21.84 -15.69
N ASP A 325 -12.83 -22.65 -16.32
CA ASP A 325 -13.94 -23.34 -15.62
C ASP A 325 -13.43 -24.31 -14.55
N ASN A 326 -12.34 -25.03 -14.85
CA ASN A 326 -11.70 -25.92 -13.88
C ASN A 326 -11.08 -25.14 -12.73
N LEU A 327 -10.44 -23.99 -13.00
CA LEU A 327 -9.92 -23.12 -11.97
C LEU A 327 -11.03 -22.62 -11.05
N LEU A 328 -12.07 -22.00 -11.61
CA LEU A 328 -13.20 -21.46 -10.82
C LEU A 328 -13.85 -22.53 -9.96
N LYS A 329 -14.11 -23.71 -10.53
CA LYS A 329 -14.67 -24.85 -9.80
C LYS A 329 -13.81 -25.19 -8.57
N HIS A 330 -12.54 -25.46 -8.78
CA HIS A 330 -11.69 -25.97 -7.70
C HIS A 330 -11.27 -24.89 -6.70
N LEU A 331 -11.15 -23.65 -7.16
CA LEU A 331 -10.87 -22.51 -6.27
C LEU A 331 -12.06 -22.27 -5.34
N PHE A 332 -13.29 -22.22 -5.86
CA PHE A 332 -14.48 -22.04 -5.03
C PHE A 332 -14.78 -23.26 -4.15
N GLU A 333 -14.54 -24.48 -4.62
CA GLU A 333 -14.61 -25.67 -3.76
C GLU A 333 -13.63 -25.59 -2.58
N GLU A 334 -12.39 -25.11 -2.81
CA GLU A 334 -11.39 -24.99 -1.75
C GLU A 334 -11.73 -23.85 -0.78
N LEU A 335 -12.19 -22.70 -1.28
CA LEU A 335 -12.66 -21.59 -0.46
C LEU A 335 -13.90 -21.98 0.37
N SER A 336 -14.87 -22.71 -0.21
CA SER A 336 -16.03 -23.23 0.52
C SER A 336 -15.60 -24.20 1.62
N ARG A 337 -14.65 -25.10 1.32
CA ARG A 337 -14.08 -26.00 2.33
C ARG A 337 -13.42 -25.24 3.46
N PHE A 338 -12.60 -24.25 3.11
CA PHE A 338 -11.90 -23.43 4.09
C PHE A 338 -12.86 -22.63 4.97
N ARG A 339 -13.91 -22.06 4.38
CA ARG A 339 -14.98 -21.38 5.11
C ARG A 339 -15.69 -22.30 6.12
N ARG A 340 -16.07 -23.52 5.67
CA ARG A 340 -16.85 -24.46 6.48
C ARG A 340 -16.02 -25.15 7.57
N ASP A 341 -14.84 -25.64 7.21
CA ASP A 341 -14.02 -26.51 8.06
C ASP A 341 -12.96 -25.70 8.83
N GLY A 342 -12.61 -24.51 8.33
CA GLY A 342 -11.50 -23.68 8.83
C GLY A 342 -10.13 -24.29 8.51
N PRO A 343 -9.06 -23.69 9.07
CA PRO A 343 -7.73 -24.26 9.01
C PRO A 343 -7.57 -25.45 9.96
N THR A 344 -6.53 -26.24 9.72
CA THR A 344 -6.07 -27.30 10.64
C THR A 344 -5.12 -26.72 11.69
N GLN A 345 -4.90 -27.45 12.78
CA GLN A 345 -3.93 -27.07 13.81
C GLN A 345 -2.50 -26.92 13.23
N ASP A 346 -2.10 -27.83 12.34
CA ASP A 346 -0.82 -27.80 11.69
C ASP A 346 -0.63 -26.56 10.77
N GLU A 347 -1.69 -26.13 10.08
CA GLU A 347 -1.65 -24.89 9.27
C GLU A 347 -1.52 -23.65 10.16
N LEU A 348 -2.24 -23.58 11.28
CA LEU A 348 -2.12 -22.48 12.24
C LEU A 348 -0.71 -22.42 12.84
N GLU A 349 -0.17 -23.55 13.29
CA GLU A 349 1.15 -23.59 13.90
C GLU A 349 2.27 -23.18 12.92
N ARG A 350 2.17 -23.62 11.66
CA ARG A 350 3.11 -23.20 10.62
C ARG A 350 3.02 -21.73 10.30
N ALA A 351 1.81 -21.20 10.11
CA ALA A 351 1.62 -19.79 9.82
C ALA A 351 2.11 -18.90 10.98
N ARG A 352 1.83 -19.30 12.23
CA ARG A 352 2.30 -18.62 13.43
C ARG A 352 3.84 -18.64 13.51
N MET A 353 4.45 -19.80 13.36
CA MET A 353 5.90 -19.94 13.42
C MET A 353 6.59 -19.07 12.36
N ARG A 354 6.11 -19.11 11.12
CA ARG A 354 6.67 -18.30 10.04
C ARG A 354 6.50 -16.80 10.30
N HIS A 355 5.35 -16.37 10.78
CA HIS A 355 5.14 -14.97 11.14
C HIS A 355 6.10 -14.51 12.25
N LEU A 356 6.31 -15.34 13.25
CA LEU A 356 7.26 -15.03 14.33
C LEU A 356 8.72 -14.97 13.83
N TYR A 357 9.09 -15.82 12.87
CA TYR A 357 10.41 -15.74 12.23
C TYR A 357 10.57 -14.48 11.39
N ASP A 358 9.53 -14.07 10.66
CA ASP A 358 9.57 -12.84 9.89
C ASP A 358 9.73 -11.61 10.79
N LEU A 359 9.09 -11.58 11.97
CA LEU A 359 9.34 -10.54 12.98
C LEU A 359 10.80 -10.51 13.46
N ASP A 360 11.46 -11.67 13.56
CA ASP A 360 12.90 -11.72 13.87
C ASP A 360 13.73 -11.16 12.71
N PHE A 361 13.42 -11.56 11.47
CA PHE A 361 14.15 -11.11 10.27
C PHE A 361 13.96 -9.62 10.02
N GLU A 362 12.76 -9.07 10.26
CA GLU A 362 12.50 -7.63 10.22
C GLU A 362 13.40 -6.86 11.19
N GLY A 363 13.79 -7.48 12.31
CA GLY A 363 14.72 -6.91 13.27
C GLY A 363 16.10 -6.56 12.69
N ASP A 364 16.52 -7.25 11.62
CA ASP A 364 17.78 -7.01 10.91
C ASP A 364 17.64 -5.99 9.77
N SER A 365 16.40 -5.66 9.35
CA SER A 365 16.10 -4.72 8.27
C SER A 365 15.85 -3.31 8.80
N LEU A 366 16.70 -2.34 8.43
CA LEU A 366 16.50 -0.94 8.81
C LEU A 366 15.19 -0.39 8.22
N SER A 367 14.85 -0.74 6.98
CA SER A 367 13.63 -0.26 6.31
C SER A 367 12.37 -0.83 6.95
N ALA A 368 12.34 -2.16 7.24
CA ALA A 368 11.20 -2.79 7.91
C ALA A 368 10.96 -2.18 9.30
N GLN A 369 12.05 -1.95 10.05
CA GLN A 369 11.98 -1.32 11.37
C GLN A 369 11.45 0.12 11.28
N LEU A 370 11.91 0.92 10.30
CA LEU A 370 11.39 2.27 10.11
C LEU A 370 9.91 2.24 9.71
N GLY A 371 9.51 1.39 8.78
CA GLY A 371 8.10 1.24 8.40
C GLY A 371 7.20 0.92 9.60
N ARG A 372 7.62 -0.04 10.44
CA ARG A 372 6.89 -0.46 11.65
C ARG A 372 6.62 0.69 12.62
N TYR A 373 7.58 1.58 12.81
CA TYR A 373 7.46 2.63 13.82
C TYR A 373 7.13 4.01 13.25
N ALA A 374 7.45 4.32 12.00
CA ALA A 374 7.16 5.60 11.38
C ALA A 374 5.71 5.71 10.89
N TRP A 375 5.23 4.72 10.14
CA TRP A 375 3.87 4.75 9.60
C TRP A 375 2.79 4.93 10.68
N PRO A 376 2.82 4.17 11.81
CA PRO A 376 1.80 4.34 12.85
C PRO A 376 1.83 5.71 13.53
N GLN A 377 2.95 6.44 13.51
CA GLN A 377 3.02 7.80 14.07
C GLN A 377 2.10 8.78 13.31
N LEU A 378 1.83 8.53 12.01
CA LEU A 378 0.87 9.33 11.23
C LEU A 378 -0.56 9.20 11.78
N TYR A 379 -0.84 8.11 12.51
CA TYR A 379 -2.16 7.76 13.04
C TYR A 379 -2.20 7.67 14.57
N SER A 380 -1.09 7.99 15.23
CA SER A 380 -0.94 7.98 16.70
C SER A 380 -1.15 6.61 17.37
N THR A 381 -0.88 5.52 16.66
CA THR A 381 -0.92 4.15 17.18
C THR A 381 0.34 3.39 16.79
N VAL A 382 0.99 2.78 17.76
CA VAL A 382 2.16 1.91 17.54
C VAL A 382 1.87 0.58 18.20
N ARG A 383 2.10 -0.52 17.48
CA ARG A 383 2.11 -1.87 18.03
C ARG A 383 3.56 -2.31 18.23
N GLU A 384 3.94 -2.56 19.46
CA GLU A 384 5.27 -3.09 19.77
C GLU A 384 5.40 -4.54 19.26
N VAL A 385 6.64 -4.94 18.95
CA VAL A 385 6.91 -6.30 18.45
C VAL A 385 6.43 -7.38 19.43
N GLU A 386 6.63 -7.16 20.73
CA GLU A 386 6.20 -8.12 21.76
C GLU A 386 4.67 -8.20 21.88
N GLU A 387 3.96 -7.09 21.72
CA GLU A 387 2.49 -7.08 21.66
C GLU A 387 1.97 -7.88 20.45
N GLU A 388 2.64 -7.75 19.30
CA GLU A 388 2.31 -8.54 18.11
C GLU A 388 2.61 -10.02 18.30
N ARG A 389 3.77 -10.38 18.93
CA ARG A 389 4.10 -11.76 19.29
C ARG A 389 3.03 -12.39 20.19
N GLU A 390 2.65 -11.67 21.24
CA GLU A 390 1.60 -12.11 22.17
C GLU A 390 0.26 -12.26 21.45
N GLY A 391 -0.12 -11.27 20.63
CA GLY A 391 -1.35 -11.30 19.83
C GLY A 391 -1.40 -12.50 18.87
N ILE A 392 -0.33 -12.73 18.11
CA ILE A 392 -0.19 -13.88 17.21
C ILE A 392 -0.22 -15.22 18.01
N GLY A 393 0.42 -15.25 19.18
CA GLY A 393 0.39 -16.41 20.08
C GLY A 393 -1.00 -16.75 20.61
N ALA A 394 -1.84 -15.74 20.85
CA ALA A 394 -3.19 -15.88 21.39
C ALA A 394 -4.25 -16.31 20.36
N ILE A 395 -3.97 -16.22 19.06
CA ILE A 395 -4.94 -16.58 18.02
C ILE A 395 -5.20 -18.10 18.06
N THR A 396 -6.47 -18.49 18.10
CA THR A 396 -6.92 -19.88 18.13
C THR A 396 -7.51 -20.33 16.80
N LEU A 397 -7.72 -21.63 16.64
CA LEU A 397 -8.47 -22.17 15.48
C LEU A 397 -9.89 -21.62 15.40
N GLU A 398 -10.52 -21.32 16.53
CA GLU A 398 -11.87 -20.76 16.59
C GLU A 398 -11.88 -19.35 16.01
N HIS A 399 -10.96 -18.48 16.40
CA HIS A 399 -10.81 -17.14 15.80
C HIS A 399 -10.67 -17.20 14.28
N LEU A 400 -9.83 -18.11 13.78
CA LEU A 400 -9.63 -18.29 12.34
C LEU A 400 -10.85 -18.87 11.62
N ARG A 401 -11.60 -19.79 12.25
CA ARG A 401 -12.84 -20.33 11.69
C ARG A 401 -13.94 -19.28 11.61
N GLU A 402 -14.12 -18.50 12.67
CA GLU A 402 -15.07 -17.39 12.69
C GLU A 402 -14.75 -16.36 11.61
N MET A 403 -13.48 -15.99 11.48
CA MET A 403 -13.05 -15.06 10.45
C MET A 403 -13.24 -15.65 9.05
N ALA A 404 -12.81 -16.88 8.78
CA ALA A 404 -13.02 -17.55 7.50
C ALA A 404 -14.51 -17.62 7.16
N GLY A 405 -15.35 -17.98 8.14
CA GLY A 405 -16.81 -18.03 8.01
C GLY A 405 -17.44 -16.68 7.67
N SER A 406 -16.90 -15.59 8.21
CA SER A 406 -17.43 -14.25 7.99
C SER A 406 -16.92 -13.60 6.70
N LEU A 407 -15.64 -13.77 6.36
CA LEU A 407 -15.02 -13.11 5.21
C LEU A 407 -15.23 -13.87 3.91
N ILE A 408 -14.99 -15.19 3.92
CA ILE A 408 -14.96 -16.03 2.71
C ILE A 408 -16.38 -16.43 2.33
N SER A 409 -17.06 -15.55 1.60
CA SER A 409 -18.40 -15.83 1.08
C SER A 409 -18.57 -15.18 -0.28
N ARG A 410 -19.49 -15.71 -1.06
CA ARG A 410 -19.80 -15.13 -2.38
C ARG A 410 -20.40 -13.73 -2.26
N GLU A 411 -21.15 -13.45 -1.19
CA GLU A 411 -21.76 -12.14 -0.95
C GLU A 411 -20.70 -11.05 -0.74
N ASN A 412 -19.59 -11.42 -0.12
CA ASN A 412 -18.46 -10.55 0.12
C ASN A 412 -17.54 -10.39 -1.11
N ALA A 413 -17.56 -11.36 -2.02
CA ALA A 413 -16.61 -11.41 -3.12
C ALA A 413 -16.84 -10.32 -4.17
N ARG A 414 -15.73 -9.71 -4.58
CA ARG A 414 -15.64 -8.82 -5.73
C ARG A 414 -14.67 -9.42 -6.71
N LEU A 415 -15.19 -9.78 -7.90
CA LEU A 415 -14.42 -10.50 -8.91
C LEU A 415 -14.21 -9.63 -10.13
N ALA A 416 -12.95 -9.49 -10.53
CA ALA A 416 -12.57 -8.90 -11.80
C ALA A 416 -11.89 -9.95 -12.68
N LEU A 417 -12.32 -10.08 -13.92
CA LEU A 417 -11.74 -10.97 -14.92
C LEU A 417 -11.38 -10.17 -16.17
N VAL A 418 -10.14 -10.24 -16.58
CA VAL A 418 -9.63 -9.58 -17.78
C VAL A 418 -9.01 -10.61 -18.70
N GLY A 419 -9.25 -10.52 -20.01
CA GLY A 419 -8.70 -11.42 -20.99
C GLY A 419 -9.64 -11.66 -22.19
N PRO A 420 -9.43 -12.69 -22.99
CA PRO A 420 -10.24 -12.98 -24.20
C PRO A 420 -11.65 -13.45 -23.85
N ALA A 421 -12.38 -12.58 -23.17
CA ALA A 421 -13.73 -12.82 -22.67
C ALA A 421 -14.80 -12.44 -23.71
N ASP A 422 -15.87 -13.21 -23.72
CA ASP A 422 -17.12 -12.96 -24.43
C ASP A 422 -18.31 -13.01 -23.46
N SER A 423 -19.51 -12.81 -23.96
CA SER A 423 -20.75 -12.89 -23.17
C SER A 423 -20.96 -14.26 -22.51
N GLU A 424 -20.49 -15.32 -23.12
CA GLU A 424 -20.53 -16.67 -22.58
C GLU A 424 -19.57 -16.83 -21.39
N THR A 425 -18.38 -16.24 -21.48
CA THR A 425 -17.39 -16.21 -20.39
C THR A 425 -17.96 -15.51 -19.16
N GLU A 426 -18.59 -14.35 -19.34
CA GLU A 426 -19.23 -13.61 -18.26
C GLU A 426 -20.34 -14.42 -17.60
N ARG A 427 -21.19 -15.10 -18.40
CA ARG A 427 -22.24 -15.97 -17.90
C ARG A 427 -21.65 -17.13 -17.07
N ARG A 428 -20.63 -17.82 -17.58
CA ARG A 428 -19.97 -18.94 -16.88
C ARG A 428 -19.36 -18.49 -15.55
N LEU A 429 -18.74 -17.31 -15.50
CA LEU A 429 -18.20 -16.75 -14.25
C LEU A 429 -19.32 -16.49 -13.23
N LYS A 430 -20.43 -15.87 -13.65
CA LYS A 430 -21.59 -15.63 -12.79
C LYS A 430 -22.23 -16.94 -12.31
N ASP A 431 -22.34 -17.94 -13.18
CA ASP A 431 -22.86 -19.26 -12.84
C ASP A 431 -21.95 -20.00 -11.84
N ALA A 432 -20.63 -19.91 -12.01
CA ALA A 432 -19.66 -20.48 -11.08
C ALA A 432 -19.76 -19.81 -9.70
N LEU A 433 -19.86 -18.48 -9.68
CA LEU A 433 -20.04 -17.71 -8.45
C LEU A 433 -21.37 -18.02 -7.75
N ALA A 434 -22.46 -18.20 -8.51
CA ALA A 434 -23.77 -18.58 -7.95
C ALA A 434 -23.76 -19.96 -7.28
N ARG A 435 -22.83 -20.85 -7.66
CA ARG A 435 -22.63 -22.19 -7.07
C ARG A 435 -21.64 -22.19 -5.91
N TRP A 436 -20.98 -21.09 -5.66
CA TRP A 436 -20.08 -20.96 -4.52
C TRP A 436 -20.93 -20.85 -3.23
N GLU A 437 -20.80 -21.85 -2.37
CA GLU A 437 -21.54 -22.01 -1.10
C GLU A 437 -20.79 -21.39 0.10
#